data_db57506bfc35473a5efafeb152a35989
#
_entry.id   db57506bfc35473a5efafeb152a35989
#
_cell.length_a   1.000
_cell.length_b   1.000
_cell.length_c   1.000
_cell.angle_alpha   90.00
_cell.angle_beta   90.00
_cell.angle_gamma   90.00
#
_symmetry.space_group_name_H-M   'P 1'
#
loop_
_entity.id
_entity.type
_entity.pdbx_description
1 polymer ?
#
loop_
_entity_poly.entity_id
_entity_poly.type
_entity_poly.pdbx_seq_one_letter_code
_entity_poly.pdbx_strand_id
1 'polypeptide(L)'
;MYEKLFFEFPQEHNEILTLEGDGGYVVNPQAYFRGASQIPESKFNCSFQVFVKPFFLDRVPHRHPEDEYLIFLGAHVADECTDGHTDVFNFDADIEFTLGEIGKDAEVFHITKPTIIRIPAGVYHCPLNFKRIDKPVLFLAACMMPMFGAIFDQPDGTTRQAFYNGPSQCKYNEKKKCDSCGKCMEEKWKE
;
A
#
# COMPACT_ATOMS: atom_id res chain seq x y z
N MET A 1 23.10 -4.74 -25.23
CA MET A 1 23.59 -5.49 -24.04
C MET A 1 22.79 -5.11 -22.79
N TYR A 2 22.44 -3.83 -22.61
CA TYR A 2 21.73 -3.35 -21.39
C TYR A 2 20.20 -3.27 -21.54
N GLU A 3 19.63 -3.45 -22.74
CA GLU A 3 18.16 -3.40 -22.99
C GLU A 3 17.36 -4.32 -22.08
N LYS A 4 17.91 -5.51 -21.75
CA LYS A 4 17.31 -6.47 -20.83
C LYS A 4 17.20 -6.00 -19.36
N LEU A 5 17.77 -4.84 -19.04
CA LEU A 5 17.69 -4.21 -17.72
C LEU A 5 16.55 -3.19 -17.64
N PHE A 6 15.88 -2.92 -18.76
CA PHE A 6 14.74 -2.01 -18.82
C PHE A 6 13.43 -2.82 -18.77
N PHE A 7 12.58 -2.48 -17.84
CA PHE A 7 11.31 -3.13 -17.65
C PHE A 7 10.21 -2.06 -17.64
N GLU A 8 9.12 -2.32 -18.36
CA GLU A 8 7.93 -1.50 -18.22
C GLU A 8 7.33 -1.68 -16.83
N PHE A 9 6.89 -0.58 -16.23
CA PHE A 9 6.23 -0.64 -14.93
C PHE A 9 4.85 -1.28 -15.10
N PRO A 10 4.53 -2.36 -14.36
CA PRO A 10 3.24 -3.03 -14.48
C PRO A 10 2.10 -2.12 -14.07
N GLN A 11 1.04 -2.13 -14.86
CA GLN A 11 -0.19 -1.41 -14.60
C GLN A 11 -1.25 -2.37 -14.03
N GLU A 12 -1.88 -1.98 -12.93
CA GLU A 12 -2.94 -2.77 -12.32
C GLU A 12 -4.19 -1.91 -12.09
N HIS A 13 -5.34 -2.50 -12.33
CA HIS A 13 -6.63 -1.94 -11.98
C HIS A 13 -7.16 -2.66 -10.73
N ASN A 14 -7.29 -1.92 -9.65
CA ASN A 14 -7.86 -2.45 -8.42
C ASN A 14 -9.34 -2.06 -8.36
N GLU A 15 -10.23 -3.00 -8.72
CA GLU A 15 -11.68 -2.78 -8.77
C GLU A 15 -12.28 -2.40 -7.41
N ILE A 16 -11.62 -2.74 -6.31
CA ILE A 16 -12.11 -2.48 -4.96
C ILE A 16 -11.86 -1.02 -4.55
N LEU A 17 -10.71 -0.48 -4.98
CA LEU A 17 -10.36 0.92 -4.75
C LEU A 17 -11.05 1.85 -5.76
N THR A 18 -11.63 1.27 -6.81
CA THR A 18 -12.41 1.97 -7.85
C THR A 18 -13.86 1.56 -7.77
N LEU A 19 -14.58 2.07 -6.79
CA LEU A 19 -16.02 1.87 -6.76
C LEU A 19 -16.66 2.54 -7.97
N GLU A 20 -17.49 1.78 -8.69
CA GLU A 20 -18.31 2.31 -9.77
C GLU A 20 -19.22 3.44 -9.23
N GLY A 21 -19.28 4.54 -9.93
CA GLY A 21 -20.27 5.60 -9.73
C GLY A 21 -19.72 6.91 -9.16
N ASP A 22 -18.74 6.92 -8.28
CA ASP A 22 -18.26 8.14 -7.59
C ASP A 22 -16.81 8.56 -7.93
N GLY A 23 -16.25 8.02 -9.01
CA GLY A 23 -14.90 8.36 -9.45
C GLY A 23 -13.79 7.84 -8.52
N GLY A 24 -14.01 6.68 -7.87
CA GLY A 24 -13.00 5.93 -7.14
C GLY A 24 -12.24 6.66 -6.02
N TYR A 25 -11.54 5.90 -5.18
CA TYR A 25 -10.67 6.43 -4.12
C TYR A 25 -9.24 6.65 -4.61
N VAL A 26 -8.83 5.94 -5.66
CA VAL A 26 -7.50 6.04 -6.27
C VAL A 26 -7.61 6.25 -7.77
N VAL A 27 -6.59 6.90 -8.32
CA VAL A 27 -6.42 7.03 -9.78
C VAL A 27 -6.00 5.69 -10.37
N ASN A 28 -6.63 5.27 -11.47
CA ASN A 28 -6.27 4.08 -12.23
C ASN A 28 -5.67 4.43 -13.59
N PRO A 29 -4.77 3.57 -14.13
CA PRO A 29 -4.21 2.39 -13.48
C PRO A 29 -3.24 2.75 -12.35
N GLN A 30 -3.07 1.84 -11.39
CA GLN A 30 -2.05 1.91 -10.37
C GLN A 30 -0.79 1.21 -10.86
N ALA A 31 0.39 1.60 -10.33
CA ALA A 31 1.66 0.99 -10.68
C ALA A 31 2.09 0.01 -9.58
N TYR A 32 2.23 -1.28 -9.93
CA TYR A 32 2.67 -2.33 -9.02
C TYR A 32 3.87 -3.08 -9.57
N PHE A 33 4.97 -3.04 -8.85
CA PHE A 33 6.10 -3.90 -9.07
C PHE A 33 6.16 -5.00 -8.00
N ARG A 34 5.89 -6.23 -8.40
CA ARG A 34 5.74 -7.38 -7.50
C ARG A 34 7.02 -8.19 -7.33
N GLY A 35 8.16 -7.54 -7.47
CA GLY A 35 9.47 -8.11 -7.20
C GLY A 35 9.83 -9.28 -8.12
N ALA A 36 10.32 -10.37 -7.53
CA ALA A 36 10.86 -11.52 -8.24
C ALA A 36 9.86 -12.27 -9.13
N SER A 37 8.54 -12.03 -8.94
CA SER A 37 7.51 -12.59 -9.83
C SER A 37 7.49 -11.94 -11.22
N GLN A 38 8.07 -10.75 -11.36
CA GLN A 38 8.14 -10.00 -12.61
C GLN A 38 9.59 -9.84 -13.10
N ILE A 39 10.51 -9.52 -12.20
CA ILE A 39 11.93 -9.44 -12.50
C ILE A 39 12.64 -10.50 -11.65
N PRO A 40 13.13 -11.59 -12.25
CA PRO A 40 13.87 -12.62 -11.52
C PRO A 40 15.01 -12.05 -10.68
N GLU A 41 15.24 -12.60 -9.50
CA GLU A 41 16.28 -12.19 -8.55
C GLU A 41 16.08 -10.80 -7.91
N SER A 42 14.99 -10.09 -8.20
CA SER A 42 14.67 -8.86 -7.47
C SER A 42 14.50 -9.13 -5.98
N LYS A 43 15.10 -8.27 -5.17
CA LYS A 43 14.95 -8.22 -3.71
C LYS A 43 14.13 -7.02 -3.26
N PHE A 44 13.33 -6.49 -4.14
CA PHE A 44 12.57 -5.27 -3.95
C PHE A 44 11.21 -5.42 -4.61
N ASN A 45 10.18 -4.87 -4.00
CA ASN A 45 8.85 -4.68 -4.59
C ASN A 45 8.31 -3.32 -4.15
N CYS A 46 7.41 -2.74 -4.94
CA CYS A 46 6.77 -1.48 -4.57
C CYS A 46 5.45 -1.28 -5.30
N SER A 47 4.63 -0.40 -4.73
CA SER A 47 3.40 0.09 -5.37
C SER A 47 3.34 1.60 -5.30
N PHE A 48 2.77 2.20 -6.35
CA PHE A 48 2.47 3.63 -6.42
C PHE A 48 0.97 3.80 -6.62
N GLN A 49 0.35 4.59 -5.75
CA GLN A 49 -1.08 4.86 -5.77
C GLN A 49 -1.31 6.35 -5.53
N VAL A 50 -2.26 6.93 -6.26
CA VAL A 50 -2.70 8.31 -6.02
C VAL A 50 -4.09 8.28 -5.42
N PHE A 51 -4.19 8.58 -4.13
CA PHE A 51 -5.45 8.69 -3.42
C PHE A 51 -6.06 10.07 -3.62
N VAL A 52 -7.34 10.09 -3.99
CA VAL A 52 -8.11 11.31 -4.28
C VAL A 52 -9.32 11.49 -3.35
N LYS A 53 -9.66 10.48 -2.56
CA LYS A 53 -10.74 10.50 -1.57
C LYS A 53 -10.35 9.74 -0.31
N PRO A 54 -10.93 10.06 0.85
CA PRO A 54 -10.75 9.32 2.08
C PRO A 54 -11.01 7.82 1.89
N PHE A 55 -10.12 6.99 2.42
CA PHE A 55 -10.21 5.54 2.31
C PHE A 55 -9.46 4.83 3.45
N PHE A 56 -10.06 3.80 4.01
CA PHE A 56 -9.42 2.94 4.99
C PHE A 56 -8.70 1.80 4.25
N LEU A 57 -7.43 2.04 3.91
CA LEU A 57 -6.66 1.18 3.01
C LEU A 57 -6.35 -0.17 3.64
N ASP A 58 -5.73 -0.17 4.80
CA ASP A 58 -5.26 -1.39 5.46
C ASP A 58 -5.76 -1.43 6.90
N ARG A 59 -6.54 -2.46 7.23
CA ARG A 59 -7.23 -2.57 8.52
C ARG A 59 -6.58 -3.55 9.47
N VAL A 60 -5.80 -4.50 8.93
CA VAL A 60 -5.28 -5.60 9.70
C VAL A 60 -3.83 -5.35 10.08
N PRO A 61 -3.51 -5.28 11.39
CA PRO A 61 -2.12 -5.19 11.82
C PRO A 61 -1.30 -6.36 11.32
N HIS A 62 -0.12 -6.04 10.80
CA HIS A 62 0.80 -7.02 10.28
C HIS A 62 2.25 -6.54 10.40
N ARG A 63 3.19 -7.37 10.01
CA ARG A 63 4.61 -7.05 9.96
C ARG A 63 5.27 -7.70 8.73
N HIS A 64 6.42 -7.20 8.35
CA HIS A 64 7.23 -7.77 7.28
C HIS A 64 8.51 -8.41 7.81
N PRO A 65 9.06 -9.44 7.14
CA PRO A 65 10.34 -10.03 7.51
C PRO A 65 11.53 -9.11 7.18
N GLU A 66 11.33 -8.09 6.35
CA GLU A 66 12.32 -7.12 5.91
C GLU A 66 11.78 -5.70 6.11
N ASP A 67 12.64 -4.69 5.95
CA ASP A 67 12.25 -3.30 6.05
C ASP A 67 11.23 -2.91 4.99
N GLU A 68 10.25 -2.10 5.39
CA GLU A 68 9.31 -1.42 4.51
C GLU A 68 9.49 0.10 4.61
N TYR A 69 9.25 0.79 3.50
CA TYR A 69 9.19 2.24 3.44
C TYR A 69 7.83 2.67 2.91
N LEU A 70 7.14 3.52 3.68
CA LEU A 70 5.93 4.20 3.24
C LEU A 70 6.27 5.66 2.96
N ILE A 71 5.89 6.16 1.78
CA ILE A 71 6.16 7.52 1.37
C ILE A 71 4.84 8.18 1.00
N PHE A 72 4.59 9.35 1.56
CA PHE A 72 3.41 10.17 1.34
C PHE A 72 3.84 11.53 0.81
N LEU A 73 3.42 11.87 -0.41
CA LEU A 73 3.71 13.13 -1.08
C LEU A 73 2.43 13.73 -1.66
N GLY A 74 2.45 15.01 -1.97
CA GLY A 74 1.41 15.62 -2.78
C GLY A 74 1.46 15.10 -4.22
N ALA A 75 0.29 14.97 -4.85
CA ALA A 75 0.15 14.61 -6.26
C ALA A 75 -0.71 15.64 -7.02
N HIS A 76 -0.81 16.83 -6.48
CA HIS A 76 -1.57 17.91 -7.11
C HIS A 76 -0.74 18.59 -8.19
N VAL A 77 -1.31 18.69 -9.38
CA VAL A 77 -0.81 19.56 -10.46
C VAL A 77 -1.60 20.85 -10.37
N ALA A 78 -0.94 21.96 -10.14
CA ALA A 78 -1.62 23.26 -10.10
C ALA A 78 -2.19 23.59 -11.49
N ASP A 79 -3.46 24.02 -11.56
CA ASP A 79 -4.13 24.38 -12.81
C ASP A 79 -3.43 25.53 -13.54
N GLU A 80 -2.67 26.33 -12.84
CA GLU A 80 -1.90 27.48 -13.34
C GLU A 80 -0.39 27.26 -13.38
N CYS A 81 0.05 26.00 -13.34
CA CYS A 81 1.48 25.71 -13.46
C CYS A 81 1.96 25.99 -14.88
N THR A 82 2.28 27.26 -15.14
CA THR A 82 2.80 27.72 -16.45
C THR A 82 4.13 27.10 -16.80
N ASP A 83 4.80 26.47 -15.84
CA ASP A 83 6.09 25.81 -15.99
C ASP A 83 6.04 24.28 -15.86
N GLY A 84 4.85 23.70 -15.66
CA GLY A 84 4.63 22.24 -15.60
C GLY A 84 5.17 21.57 -14.35
N HIS A 85 5.48 22.30 -13.28
CA HIS A 85 5.99 21.71 -12.06
C HIS A 85 4.88 21.14 -11.18
N THR A 86 5.03 19.89 -10.78
CA THR A 86 4.22 19.27 -9.71
C THR A 86 4.90 19.59 -8.38
N ASP A 87 4.19 20.25 -7.49
CA ASP A 87 4.69 20.49 -6.14
C ASP A 87 4.34 19.29 -5.24
N VAL A 88 5.28 18.37 -5.15
CA VAL A 88 5.15 17.18 -4.29
C VAL A 88 5.08 17.49 -2.80
N PHE A 89 5.42 18.72 -2.41
CA PHE A 89 5.28 19.20 -1.04
C PHE A 89 3.95 19.91 -0.78
N ASN A 90 3.12 20.12 -1.81
CA ASN A 90 1.78 20.65 -1.67
C ASN A 90 0.81 19.57 -1.18
N PHE A 91 0.84 19.32 0.12
CA PHE A 91 0.15 18.23 0.80
C PHE A 91 -0.97 18.78 1.67
N ASP A 92 -2.20 18.30 1.46
CA ASP A 92 -3.36 18.65 2.28
C ASP A 92 -4.23 17.40 2.49
N ALA A 93 -3.86 16.66 3.52
CA ALA A 93 -4.50 15.43 3.93
C ALA A 93 -4.30 15.20 5.43
N ASP A 94 -5.09 14.30 6.01
CA ASP A 94 -4.89 13.73 7.35
C ASP A 94 -4.98 12.20 7.23
N ILE A 95 -3.86 11.53 7.51
CA ILE A 95 -3.74 10.09 7.39
C ILE A 95 -3.34 9.53 8.75
N GLU A 96 -4.19 8.70 9.34
CA GLU A 96 -3.86 7.96 10.56
C GLU A 96 -3.09 6.69 10.23
N PHE A 97 -1.98 6.50 10.91
CA PHE A 97 -1.15 5.33 10.79
C PHE A 97 -0.76 4.79 12.16
N THR A 98 -0.98 3.50 12.38
CA THR A 98 -0.66 2.83 13.64
C THR A 98 0.66 2.08 13.51
N LEU A 99 1.57 2.30 14.46
CA LEU A 99 2.81 1.53 14.65
C LEU A 99 2.78 0.85 16.01
N GLY A 100 3.34 -0.35 16.10
CA GLY A 100 3.36 -1.16 17.30
C GLY A 100 2.24 -2.20 17.34
N GLU A 101 2.29 -3.08 18.33
CA GLU A 101 1.34 -4.18 18.51
C GLU A 101 0.12 -3.70 19.30
N ILE A 102 -1.08 -3.87 18.72
CA ILE A 102 -2.35 -3.45 19.34
C ILE A 102 -2.53 -4.16 20.69
N GLY A 103 -2.84 -3.37 21.71
CA GLY A 103 -3.02 -3.85 23.09
C GLY A 103 -1.71 -3.95 23.89
N LYS A 104 -0.55 -3.62 23.30
CA LYS A 104 0.74 -3.59 23.98
C LYS A 104 1.38 -2.20 23.92
N ASP A 105 1.88 -1.81 22.75
CA ASP A 105 2.68 -0.61 22.55
C ASP A 105 2.27 0.20 21.30
N ALA A 106 1.09 -0.10 20.75
CA ALA A 106 0.62 0.58 19.55
C ALA A 106 0.36 2.07 19.79
N GLU A 107 0.89 2.89 18.90
CA GLU A 107 0.69 4.33 18.85
C GLU A 107 0.11 4.75 17.50
N VAL A 108 -0.81 5.72 17.51
CA VAL A 108 -1.41 6.29 16.30
C VAL A 108 -0.72 7.60 15.95
N PHE A 109 -0.25 7.70 14.73
CA PHE A 109 0.40 8.88 14.17
C PHE A 109 -0.50 9.53 13.13
N HIS A 110 -0.47 10.87 13.07
CA HIS A 110 -1.13 11.66 12.05
C HIS A 110 -0.11 12.18 11.04
N ILE A 111 -0.28 11.81 9.78
CA ILE A 111 0.55 12.27 8.67
C ILE A 111 -0.22 13.41 7.99
N THR A 112 0.23 14.64 8.24
CA THR A 112 -0.40 15.88 7.73
C THR A 112 0.55 16.69 6.83
N LYS A 113 1.72 16.15 6.51
CA LYS A 113 2.75 16.75 5.65
C LYS A 113 3.50 15.66 4.89
N PRO A 114 4.21 16.00 3.81
CA PRO A 114 5.07 15.05 3.11
C PRO A 114 5.96 14.30 4.06
N THR A 115 5.89 12.98 4.04
CA THR A 115 6.52 12.13 5.06
C THR A 115 7.07 10.86 4.42
N ILE A 116 8.23 10.41 4.87
CA ILE A 116 8.73 9.06 4.65
C ILE A 116 8.83 8.36 6.00
N ILE A 117 8.34 7.13 6.06
CA ILE A 117 8.38 6.27 7.24
C ILE A 117 9.20 5.04 6.89
N ARG A 118 10.21 4.73 7.70
CA ARG A 118 10.88 3.42 7.68
C ARG A 118 10.25 2.55 8.75
N ILE A 119 9.75 1.40 8.36
CA ILE A 119 9.25 0.37 9.25
C ILE A 119 10.28 -0.75 9.27
N PRO A 120 11.03 -0.93 10.38
CA PRO A 120 12.01 -2.00 10.48
C PRO A 120 11.36 -3.38 10.40
N ALA A 121 12.13 -4.36 9.92
CA ALA A 121 11.73 -5.77 9.93
C ALA A 121 11.15 -6.19 11.28
N GLY A 122 10.00 -6.87 11.26
CA GLY A 122 9.32 -7.38 12.44
C GLY A 122 8.46 -6.37 13.22
N VAL A 123 8.50 -5.08 12.89
CA VAL A 123 7.67 -4.07 13.54
C VAL A 123 6.23 -4.18 13.03
N TYR A 124 5.28 -4.30 13.97
CA TYR A 124 3.86 -4.26 13.65
C TYR A 124 3.45 -2.87 13.19
N HIS A 125 2.59 -2.83 12.20
CA HIS A 125 2.01 -1.61 11.68
C HIS A 125 0.62 -1.86 11.08
N CYS A 126 -0.08 -0.79 10.73
CA CYS A 126 -1.50 -0.75 10.39
C CYS A 126 -2.40 -0.92 11.64
N PRO A 127 -3.58 -0.33 11.62
CA PRO A 127 -4.31 0.24 10.45
C PRO A 127 -3.68 1.47 9.80
N LEU A 128 -3.94 1.61 8.47
CA LEU A 128 -3.64 2.80 7.67
C LEU A 128 -4.94 3.38 7.11
N ASN A 129 -5.27 4.60 7.52
CA ASN A 129 -6.55 5.22 7.23
C ASN A 129 -6.38 6.65 6.70
N PHE A 130 -6.67 6.86 5.43
CA PHE A 130 -6.74 8.18 4.81
C PHE A 130 -8.06 8.85 5.23
N LYS A 131 -8.05 9.61 6.34
CA LYS A 131 -9.26 10.19 6.93
C LYS A 131 -9.78 11.40 6.18
N ARG A 132 -8.87 12.24 5.71
CA ARG A 132 -9.17 13.45 4.94
C ARG A 132 -8.17 13.58 3.80
N ILE A 133 -8.67 13.89 2.61
CA ILE A 133 -7.87 14.19 1.43
C ILE A 133 -8.52 15.40 0.75
N ASP A 134 -7.92 16.57 0.91
CA ASP A 134 -8.35 17.80 0.23
C ASP A 134 -7.52 18.05 -1.04
N LYS A 135 -6.31 17.45 -1.10
CA LYS A 135 -5.47 17.39 -2.30
C LYS A 135 -5.00 15.97 -2.53
N PRO A 136 -4.89 15.52 -3.78
CA PRO A 136 -4.43 14.17 -4.10
C PRO A 136 -3.10 13.83 -3.42
N VAL A 137 -3.00 12.62 -2.89
CA VAL A 137 -1.82 12.09 -2.20
C VAL A 137 -1.20 10.97 -3.01
N LEU A 138 0.06 11.14 -3.40
CA LEU A 138 0.89 10.05 -3.90
C LEU A 138 1.37 9.22 -2.71
N PHE A 139 0.95 7.98 -2.68
CA PHE A 139 1.36 6.98 -1.71
C PHE A 139 2.24 5.93 -2.39
N LEU A 140 3.40 5.68 -1.80
CA LEU A 140 4.29 4.61 -2.21
C LEU A 140 4.52 3.69 -1.02
N ALA A 141 4.31 2.39 -1.23
CA ALA A 141 4.78 1.34 -0.33
C ALA A 141 5.91 0.57 -1.02
N ALA A 142 7.03 0.39 -0.34
CA ALA A 142 8.21 -0.28 -0.86
C ALA A 142 8.79 -1.22 0.18
N CYS A 143 8.79 -2.53 -0.13
CA CYS A 143 9.36 -3.56 0.74
C CYS A 143 10.68 -4.08 0.18
N MET A 144 11.69 -4.22 1.03
CA MET A 144 13.00 -4.75 0.69
C MET A 144 13.00 -6.29 0.63
N MET A 145 11.99 -6.87 0.00
CA MET A 145 11.79 -8.32 -0.10
C MET A 145 11.41 -8.74 -1.53
N PRO A 146 11.72 -9.99 -1.91
CA PRO A 146 11.55 -10.44 -3.30
C PRO A 146 10.08 -10.59 -3.72
N MET A 147 9.15 -10.69 -2.79
CA MET A 147 7.72 -10.84 -3.07
C MET A 147 6.90 -9.94 -2.15
N PHE A 148 5.86 -9.34 -2.69
CA PHE A 148 4.92 -8.55 -1.90
C PHE A 148 4.13 -9.45 -0.95
N GLY A 149 4.20 -9.20 0.35
CA GLY A 149 3.51 -10.02 1.34
C GLY A 149 3.76 -9.57 2.78
N ALA A 150 3.03 -10.17 3.71
CA ALA A 150 3.05 -9.82 5.13
C ALA A 150 2.94 -11.04 6.02
N ILE A 151 3.30 -10.88 7.29
CA ILE A 151 3.14 -11.85 8.38
C ILE A 151 2.00 -11.37 9.27
N PHE A 152 1.02 -12.22 9.46
CA PHE A 152 -0.14 -11.98 10.30
C PHE A 152 -0.14 -12.95 11.48
N ASP A 153 -0.43 -12.47 12.68
CA ASP A 153 -0.68 -13.34 13.81
C ASP A 153 -2.10 -13.91 13.72
N GLN A 154 -2.24 -15.15 14.18
CA GLN A 154 -3.50 -15.87 14.19
C GLN A 154 -4.07 -15.93 15.60
N PRO A 155 -5.40 -16.05 15.76
CA PRO A 155 -6.04 -16.18 17.08
C PRO A 155 -5.55 -17.38 17.90
N ASP A 156 -5.03 -18.42 17.26
CA ASP A 156 -4.47 -19.61 17.89
C ASP A 156 -3.01 -19.44 18.36
N GLY A 157 -2.46 -18.22 18.23
CA GLY A 157 -1.08 -17.90 18.58
C GLY A 157 -0.04 -18.29 17.52
N THR A 158 -0.45 -18.85 16.39
CA THR A 158 0.44 -19.11 15.26
C THR A 158 0.60 -17.88 14.39
N THR A 159 1.56 -17.90 13.47
CA THR A 159 1.73 -16.85 12.46
C THR A 159 1.44 -17.40 11.08
N ARG A 160 0.91 -16.54 10.20
CA ARG A 160 0.69 -16.84 8.82
C ARG A 160 1.38 -15.82 7.93
N GLN A 161 2.17 -16.32 7.00
CA GLN A 161 2.76 -15.49 5.96
C GLN A 161 1.88 -15.54 4.70
N ALA A 162 1.46 -14.38 4.23
CA ALA A 162 0.73 -14.21 2.98
C ALA A 162 1.60 -13.47 1.97
N PHE A 163 1.78 -14.03 0.78
CA PHE A 163 2.46 -13.38 -0.34
C PHE A 163 1.44 -13.01 -1.42
N TYR A 164 1.53 -11.78 -1.90
CA TYR A 164 0.62 -11.22 -2.89
C TYR A 164 1.33 -11.09 -4.23
N ASN A 165 1.07 -12.03 -5.14
CA ASN A 165 1.58 -11.96 -6.51
C ASN A 165 0.62 -11.27 -7.47
N GLY A 166 -0.32 -10.51 -6.94
CA GLY A 166 -1.40 -9.86 -7.68
C GLY A 166 -2.78 -10.37 -7.29
N PRO A 167 -3.84 -9.62 -7.57
CA PRO A 167 -5.20 -10.02 -7.24
C PRO A 167 -5.58 -11.39 -7.82
N SER A 168 -5.11 -11.70 -9.04
CA SER A 168 -5.36 -12.97 -9.71
C SER A 168 -4.51 -14.14 -9.21
N GLN A 169 -3.41 -13.86 -8.52
CA GLN A 169 -2.44 -14.86 -8.07
C GLN A 169 -2.39 -14.99 -6.54
N CYS A 170 -3.15 -14.17 -5.83
CA CYS A 170 -3.30 -14.32 -4.39
C CYS A 170 -3.91 -15.70 -4.12
N LYS A 171 -3.22 -16.52 -3.33
CA LYS A 171 -3.67 -17.88 -2.97
C LYS A 171 -5.02 -17.89 -2.23
N TYR A 172 -5.49 -16.72 -1.79
CA TYR A 172 -6.79 -16.49 -1.18
C TYR A 172 -7.83 -15.96 -2.17
N ASN A 173 -7.41 -15.66 -3.40
CA ASN A 173 -8.28 -15.19 -4.48
C ASN A 173 -8.99 -16.31 -5.24
N GLU A 174 -8.79 -17.57 -4.87
CA GLU A 174 -9.52 -18.72 -5.46
C GLU A 174 -11.04 -18.53 -5.41
N LYS A 175 -11.53 -17.64 -4.52
CA LYS A 175 -12.94 -17.30 -4.41
C LYS A 175 -13.28 -15.88 -4.89
N LYS A 176 -12.40 -15.20 -5.62
CA LYS A 176 -12.57 -13.79 -6.05
C LYS A 176 -12.83 -12.80 -4.89
N LYS A 177 -12.34 -13.09 -3.69
CA LYS A 177 -12.59 -12.32 -2.47
C LYS A 177 -11.35 -11.67 -1.87
N CYS A 178 -10.17 -11.85 -2.47
CA CYS A 178 -8.97 -11.21 -1.99
C CYS A 178 -8.81 -9.87 -2.68
N ASP A 179 -9.06 -8.86 -1.95
CA ASP A 179 -8.55 -7.54 -2.23
C ASP A 179 -7.26 -7.33 -1.44
N SER A 180 -6.37 -6.56 -1.97
CA SER A 180 -5.12 -6.17 -1.30
C SER A 180 -5.36 -5.32 -0.04
N CYS A 181 -6.60 -5.09 0.37
CA CYS A 181 -6.98 -4.26 1.51
C CYS A 181 -7.23 -5.05 2.81
N GLY A 182 -6.89 -6.34 2.87
CA GLY A 182 -7.04 -7.16 4.07
C GLY A 182 -8.47 -7.64 4.37
N LYS A 183 -9.49 -7.23 3.61
CA LYS A 183 -10.88 -7.62 3.88
C LYS A 183 -11.10 -9.13 3.87
N CYS A 184 -10.40 -9.86 2.99
CA CYS A 184 -10.45 -11.32 2.99
C CYS A 184 -9.85 -11.93 4.26
N MET A 185 -9.02 -11.20 4.98
CA MET A 185 -8.44 -11.63 6.24
C MET A 185 -9.41 -11.43 7.39
N GLU A 186 -10.14 -10.31 7.42
CA GLU A 186 -11.17 -10.05 8.44
C GLU A 186 -12.28 -11.10 8.41
N GLU A 187 -12.68 -11.57 7.21
CA GLU A 187 -13.69 -12.61 7.08
C GLU A 187 -13.21 -14.00 7.53
N LYS A 188 -11.90 -14.28 7.36
CA LYS A 188 -11.30 -15.58 7.75
C LYS A 188 -10.98 -15.67 9.23
N TRP A 189 -10.89 -14.56 9.92
CA TRP A 189 -10.65 -14.53 11.36
C TRP A 189 -11.94 -14.58 12.17
N LYS A 190 -13.08 -14.59 11.48
CA LYS A 190 -14.40 -14.73 12.08
C LYS A 190 -14.97 -16.17 12.02
N GLU A 191 -14.28 -17.06 11.31
CA GLU A 191 -14.56 -18.52 11.29
C GLU A 191 -13.61 -19.25 12.25
#